data_13456050ecc08a39c11d38c4d7f67cf1
#
_entry.id   13456050ecc08a39c11d38c4d7f67cf1
#
_cell.length_a   1.000
_cell.length_b   1.000
_cell.length_c   1.000
_cell.angle_alpha   90.00
_cell.angle_beta   90.00
_cell.angle_gamma   90.00
#
_symmetry.space_group_name_H-M   'P 1'
#
loop_
_entity.id
_entity.type
_entity.pdbx_description
1 polymer ?
#
loop_
_entity_poly.entity_id
_entity_poly.type
_entity_poly.pdbx_seq_one_letter_code
_entity_poly.pdbx_strand_id
1 'polypeptide(L)'
;MQVVNYTEFRNNLAENLNMVNDNSEIVLVSRSKGKNVVVMSLEEYNAIQETLHLISSKANQKRLDEAIEEMRSGKFSKHNLIED
;
A
#
# COMPACT_ATOMS: atom_id res chain seq x y z
N MET A 1 -7.03 -8.76 -1.85
CA MET A 1 -5.57 -8.83 -1.93
C MET A 1 -5.11 -10.24 -1.63
N GLN A 2 -4.23 -10.76 -2.45
CA GLN A 2 -3.66 -12.08 -2.25
C GLN A 2 -2.39 -11.97 -1.41
N VAL A 3 -2.20 -12.94 -0.54
CA VAL A 3 -0.99 -13.00 0.28
C VAL A 3 -0.26 -14.29 -0.04
N VAL A 4 0.96 -14.17 -0.52
CA VAL A 4 1.79 -15.34 -0.84
C VAL A 4 3.17 -15.12 -0.23
N ASN A 5 3.87 -16.23 0.03
CA ASN A 5 5.24 -16.08 0.49
C ASN A 5 6.17 -15.96 -0.72
N TYR A 6 7.39 -15.56 -0.44
CA TYR A 6 8.35 -15.31 -1.52
C TYR A 6 8.58 -16.53 -2.40
N THR A 7 8.69 -17.70 -1.79
CA THR A 7 8.95 -18.91 -2.55
C THR A 7 7.80 -19.24 -3.50
N GLU A 8 6.57 -19.11 -3.01
CA GLU A 8 5.40 -19.33 -3.86
C GLU A 8 5.33 -18.31 -4.98
N PHE A 9 5.62 -17.07 -4.65
CA PHE A 9 5.58 -16.01 -5.66
C PHE A 9 6.60 -16.29 -6.76
N ARG A 10 7.81 -16.66 -6.37
CA ARG A 10 8.86 -16.93 -7.33
C ARG A 10 8.54 -18.14 -8.19
N ASN A 11 7.99 -19.18 -7.57
CA ASN A 11 7.70 -20.42 -8.30
C ASN A 11 6.54 -20.24 -9.29
N ASN A 12 5.64 -19.33 -9.03
CA ASN A 12 4.48 -19.08 -9.87
C ASN A 12 4.50 -17.65 -10.40
N LEU A 13 5.66 -17.15 -10.73
CA LEU A 13 5.84 -15.75 -11.06
C LEU A 13 4.96 -15.28 -12.22
N ALA A 14 4.99 -16.00 -13.32
CA ALA A 14 4.21 -15.58 -14.49
C ALA A 14 2.72 -15.58 -14.17
N GLU A 15 2.27 -16.60 -13.46
CA GLU A 15 0.88 -16.71 -13.09
C GLU A 15 0.46 -15.57 -12.18
N ASN A 16 1.29 -15.27 -11.20
CA ASN A 16 1.01 -14.17 -10.28
C ASN A 16 0.98 -12.82 -10.99
N LEU A 17 1.92 -12.61 -11.90
CA LEU A 17 1.96 -11.35 -12.63
C LEU A 17 0.77 -11.21 -13.57
N ASN A 18 0.35 -12.32 -14.19
CA ASN A 18 -0.84 -12.28 -15.04
C ASN A 18 -2.09 -11.97 -14.23
N MET A 19 -2.20 -12.54 -13.05
CA MET A 19 -3.33 -12.26 -12.18
C MET A 19 -3.36 -10.79 -11.77
N VAL A 20 -2.21 -10.23 -11.48
CA VAL A 20 -2.11 -8.83 -11.11
C VAL A 20 -2.59 -7.94 -12.25
N ASN A 21 -2.18 -8.25 -13.48
CA ASN A 21 -2.54 -7.42 -14.62
C ASN A 21 -3.95 -7.68 -15.12
N ASP A 22 -4.36 -8.94 -15.19
CA ASP A 22 -5.64 -9.28 -15.81
C ASP A 22 -6.81 -9.04 -14.86
N ASN A 23 -6.60 -9.27 -13.57
CA ASN A 23 -7.68 -9.17 -12.60
C ASN A 23 -7.55 -7.95 -11.69
N SER A 24 -6.59 -7.09 -11.95
CA SER A 24 -6.33 -5.93 -11.11
C SER A 24 -6.14 -6.35 -9.65
N GLU A 25 -5.53 -7.49 -9.45
CA GLU A 25 -5.33 -8.02 -8.12
C GLU A 25 -4.04 -7.47 -7.54
N ILE A 26 -4.04 -7.22 -6.23
CA ILE A 26 -2.84 -6.77 -5.54
C ILE A 26 -2.30 -7.97 -4.76
N VAL A 27 -1.01 -8.23 -4.91
CA VAL A 27 -0.37 -9.37 -4.27
C VAL A 27 0.61 -8.89 -3.23
N LEU A 28 0.44 -9.35 -2.00
CA LEU A 28 1.38 -9.07 -0.93
C LEU A 28 2.34 -10.25 -0.86
N VAL A 29 3.61 -9.98 -1.10
CA VAL A 29 4.64 -11.01 -1.05
C VAL A 29 5.31 -10.95 0.31
N SER A 30 5.11 -12.00 1.09
CA SER A 30 5.65 -12.07 2.44
C SER A 30 7.09 -12.57 2.38
N ARG A 31 7.98 -11.83 2.97
CA ARG A 31 9.40 -12.21 3.02
C ARG A 31 9.83 -12.30 4.48
N SER A 32 10.97 -12.92 4.67
CA SER A 32 11.50 -13.11 6.03
C SER A 32 11.78 -11.75 6.68
N LYS A 33 11.69 -11.74 7.99
CA LYS A 33 11.99 -10.55 8.79
C LYS A 33 11.06 -9.39 8.51
N GLY A 34 9.85 -9.69 8.07
CA GLY A 34 8.86 -8.66 7.87
C GLY A 34 9.12 -7.72 6.70
N LYS A 35 10.01 -8.07 5.83
CA LYS A 35 10.33 -7.25 4.67
C LYS A 35 9.40 -7.60 3.52
N ASN A 36 8.14 -7.24 3.68
CA ASN A 36 7.12 -7.57 2.70
C ASN A 36 7.08 -6.56 1.58
N VAL A 37 6.63 -7.01 0.41
CA VAL A 37 6.48 -6.13 -0.74
C VAL A 37 5.10 -6.31 -1.31
N VAL A 38 4.64 -5.30 -2.03
CA VAL A 38 3.34 -5.32 -2.67
C VAL A 38 3.54 -5.26 -4.17
N VAL A 39 2.84 -6.12 -4.91
CA VAL A 39 2.91 -6.16 -6.36
C VAL A 39 1.54 -5.76 -6.91
N MET A 40 1.52 -4.77 -7.75
CA MET A 40 0.29 -4.31 -8.39
C MET A 40 0.60 -3.88 -9.82
N SER A 41 -0.42 -3.79 -10.65
CA SER A 41 -0.22 -3.33 -12.01
C SER A 41 0.13 -1.85 -12.02
N LEU A 42 0.80 -1.42 -13.07
CA LEU A 42 1.13 -0.01 -13.22
C LEU A 42 -0.16 0.82 -13.31
N GLU A 43 -1.16 0.26 -13.95
CA GLU A 43 -2.45 0.94 -14.06
C GLU A 43 -3.06 1.18 -12.68
N GLU A 44 -3.01 0.17 -11.84
CA GLU A 44 -3.54 0.30 -10.49
C GLU A 44 -2.73 1.33 -9.69
N TYR A 45 -1.42 1.28 -9.84
CA TYR A 45 -0.55 2.23 -9.16
C TYR A 45 -0.88 3.67 -9.58
N ASN A 46 -1.06 3.87 -10.88
CA ASN A 46 -1.40 5.20 -11.39
C ASN A 46 -2.75 5.67 -10.87
N ALA A 47 -3.71 4.75 -10.77
CA ALA A 47 -5.03 5.10 -10.25
C ALA A 47 -4.94 5.55 -8.80
N ILE A 48 -4.13 4.87 -8.00
CA ILE A 48 -3.93 5.24 -6.61
C ILE A 48 -3.28 6.61 -6.52
N GLN A 49 -2.26 6.84 -7.34
CA GLN A 49 -1.57 8.13 -7.34
C GLN A 49 -2.52 9.26 -7.73
N GLU A 50 -3.37 9.01 -8.70
CA GLU A 50 -4.32 10.02 -9.13
C GLU A 50 -5.33 10.32 -8.04
N THR A 51 -5.80 9.28 -7.36
CA THR A 51 -6.72 9.48 -6.24
C THR A 51 -6.08 10.32 -5.15
N LEU A 52 -4.83 10.02 -4.82
CA LEU A 52 -4.12 10.79 -3.81
C LEU A 52 -3.94 12.23 -4.25
N HIS A 53 -3.70 12.44 -5.54
CA HIS A 53 -3.57 13.79 -6.06
C HIS A 53 -4.87 14.58 -5.92
N LEU A 54 -5.98 13.94 -6.22
CA LEU A 54 -7.28 14.59 -6.12
C LEU A 54 -7.64 14.98 -4.70
N ILE A 55 -7.32 14.15 -3.74
CA ILE A 55 -7.62 14.47 -2.35
C ILE A 55 -6.56 15.35 -1.71
N SER A 56 -5.51 15.68 -2.46
CA SER A 56 -4.45 16.57 -1.99
C SER A 56 -4.69 17.99 -2.46
N SER A 57 -5.94 18.43 -2.51
CA SER A 57 -6.23 19.83 -2.77
C SER A 57 -5.72 20.66 -1.61
N LYS A 58 -5.66 21.97 -1.79
CA LYS A 58 -5.11 22.82 -0.73
C LYS A 58 -5.82 22.63 0.60
N ALA A 59 -7.14 22.54 0.55
CA ALA A 59 -7.90 22.35 1.80
C ALA A 59 -7.61 21.00 2.42
N ASN A 60 -7.56 19.96 1.59
CA ASN A 60 -7.26 18.62 2.10
C ASN A 60 -5.83 18.50 2.56
N GLN A 61 -4.92 19.17 1.87
CA GLN A 61 -3.52 19.16 2.26
C GLN A 61 -3.37 19.74 3.66
N LYS A 62 -4.06 20.83 3.93
CA LYS A 62 -4.00 21.44 5.25
C LYS A 62 -4.51 20.50 6.32
N ARG A 63 -5.61 19.81 6.03
CA ARG A 63 -6.15 18.84 6.98
C ARG A 63 -5.19 17.71 7.25
N LEU A 64 -4.54 17.22 6.20
CA LEU A 64 -3.58 16.14 6.34
C LEU A 64 -2.40 16.59 7.17
N ASP A 65 -1.92 17.80 6.92
CA ASP A 65 -0.81 18.33 7.67
C ASP A 65 -1.15 18.45 9.14
N GLU A 66 -2.35 18.91 9.43
CA GLU A 66 -2.79 19.02 10.82
C GLU A 66 -2.90 17.67 11.49
N ALA A 67 -3.41 16.68 10.75
CA ALA A 67 -3.53 15.33 11.28
C ALA A 67 -2.16 14.74 11.58
N ILE A 68 -1.21 14.94 10.68
CA ILE A 68 0.15 14.46 10.88
C ILE A 68 0.78 15.12 12.08
N GLU A 69 0.53 16.41 12.23
CA GLU A 69 1.07 17.14 13.37
C GLU A 69 0.53 16.60 14.69
N GLU A 70 -0.77 16.30 14.72
CA GLU A 70 -1.36 15.71 15.90
C GLU A 70 -0.75 14.35 16.22
N MET A 71 -0.52 13.56 15.22
CA MET A 71 0.10 12.25 15.42
C MET A 71 1.50 12.40 15.99
N ARG A 72 2.25 13.35 15.46
CA ARG A 72 3.60 13.58 15.96
C ARG A 72 3.64 14.07 17.38
N SER A 73 2.65 14.86 17.76
CA SER A 73 2.59 15.39 19.10
C SER A 73 2.07 14.38 20.12
N GLY A 74 1.67 13.20 19.65
CA GLY A 74 1.22 12.14 20.54
C GLY A 74 -0.20 12.29 21.02
N LYS A 75 -0.99 13.08 20.34
CA LYS A 75 -2.39 13.25 20.71
C LYS A 75 -3.22 12.04 20.37
N PHE A 76 -2.79 11.25 19.43
CA PHE A 76 -3.46 10.00 19.11
C PHE A 76 -2.88 8.91 19.99
N SER A 77 -3.69 7.98 20.30
CA SER A 77 -3.17 6.84 20.99
C SER A 77 -2.34 6.11 19.97
N LYS A 78 -1.38 5.86 20.32
CA LYS A 78 -0.59 5.23 19.55
C LYS A 78 -0.85 4.07 19.13
N HIS A 79 -0.95 3.63 18.85
CA HIS A 79 -1.18 2.59 18.45
C HIS A 79 -1.54 2.42 17.41
N ASN A 80 -1.51 2.25 17.19
CA ASN A 80 -1.99 2.03 16.40
C ASN A 80 -1.55 2.14 15.30
N LEU A 81 -1.47 2.28 14.98
CA LEU A 81 -1.36 2.56 13.87
C LEU A 81 -0.27 2.11 13.29
N ILE A 82 0.14 1.93 13.02
CA ILE A 82 1.10 1.62 12.38
C ILE A 82 1.92 0.78 12.73
N GLU A 83 2.03 0.45 13.29
CA GLU A 83 2.67 -0.24 13.57
C GLU A 83 2.72 -1.17 13.42
N ASP A 84 2.60 -1.48 13.19
CA ASP A 84 2.60 -2.31 12.93
C ASP A 84 2.52 -2.69 12.50
#